data_dc54882ce4f35264f27163d2feb408c0
#
_entry.id   dc54882ce4f35264f27163d2feb408c0
#
_cell.length_a   1.000
_cell.length_b   1.000
_cell.length_c   1.000
_cell.angle_alpha   90.00
_cell.angle_beta   90.00
_cell.angle_gamma   90.00
#
_symmetry.space_group_name_H-M   'P 1'
#
loop_
_entity.id
_entity.type
_entity.pdbx_description
1 polymer ?
#
loop_
_entity_poly.entity_id
_entity_poly.type
_entity_poly.pdbx_seq_one_letter_code
_entity_poly.pdbx_strand_id
1 'polypeptide(L)'
;MSVIDFHSHVLPRIDDGSHSSEESLGMLQISASQGIDVMAATSHFYATEDRISSFLNRRRCSEERLKERMNQELTKEERIPRLIMGAEVAFFTGISRAERLEELTYEGTDLLLLEMPFTKWNKSEIEEVRYILERRKLHVILAHLERFLMIPGNKKGVYELMELPVYVQINARS
;
A
#
# COMPACT_ATOMS: atom_id res chain seq x y z
N MET A 1 -6.87 -13.92 -17.96
CA MET A 1 -6.02 -12.78 -17.54
C MET A 1 -6.40 -12.52 -16.10
N SER A 2 -5.47 -12.46 -15.17
CA SER A 2 -5.77 -12.20 -13.76
C SER A 2 -5.89 -10.70 -13.53
N VAL A 3 -6.92 -10.26 -12.81
CA VAL A 3 -7.14 -8.86 -12.42
C VAL A 3 -6.63 -8.68 -10.99
N ILE A 4 -5.76 -7.70 -10.81
CA ILE A 4 -5.11 -7.45 -9.52
C ILE A 4 -5.45 -6.04 -9.05
N ASP A 5 -5.99 -5.93 -7.85
CA ASP A 5 -6.09 -4.67 -7.12
C ASP A 5 -4.81 -4.48 -6.30
N PHE A 6 -4.02 -3.47 -6.66
CA PHE A 6 -2.72 -3.20 -6.03
C PHE A 6 -2.79 -2.32 -4.79
N HIS A 7 -3.94 -1.74 -4.46
CA HIS A 7 -4.03 -0.78 -3.36
C HIS A 7 -5.39 -0.86 -2.68
N SER A 8 -5.45 -1.45 -1.50
CA SER A 8 -6.68 -1.51 -0.71
C SER A 8 -6.41 -1.52 0.80
N HIS A 9 -7.36 -0.95 1.55
CA HIS A 9 -7.37 -0.93 3.01
C HIS A 9 -8.39 -1.94 3.53
N VAL A 10 -8.26 -3.18 3.08
CA VAL A 10 -9.22 -4.26 3.34
C VAL A 10 -9.03 -4.92 4.70
N LEU A 11 -7.88 -4.77 5.37
CA LEU A 11 -7.66 -5.38 6.68
C LEU A 11 -8.46 -4.67 7.78
N PRO A 12 -9.15 -5.44 8.68
CA PRO A 12 -10.03 -4.85 9.67
C PRO A 12 -9.27 -4.15 10.79
N ARG A 13 -9.65 -2.92 11.12
CA ARG A 13 -9.21 -2.16 12.31
C ARG A 13 -7.71 -1.96 12.41
N ILE A 14 -7.03 -1.74 11.31
CA ILE A 14 -5.58 -1.46 11.31
C ILE A 14 -5.29 0.00 10.96
N ASP A 15 -6.13 0.60 10.12
CA ASP A 15 -6.06 1.99 9.67
C ASP A 15 -7.48 2.56 9.46
N ASP A 16 -7.63 3.57 8.62
CA ASP A 16 -8.89 4.24 8.28
C ASP A 16 -9.75 3.49 7.25
N GLY A 17 -9.32 2.31 6.82
CA GLY A 17 -10.07 1.44 5.91
C GLY A 17 -11.20 0.68 6.59
N SER A 18 -11.22 -0.63 6.46
CA SER A 18 -12.27 -1.48 7.02
C SER A 18 -12.36 -1.41 8.56
N HIS A 19 -13.55 -1.19 9.07
CA HIS A 19 -13.81 -1.08 10.52
C HIS A 19 -14.13 -2.41 11.20
N SER A 20 -14.39 -3.48 10.44
CA SER A 20 -14.70 -4.80 11.01
C SER A 20 -14.37 -5.94 10.04
N SER A 21 -14.25 -7.16 10.57
CA SER A 21 -14.04 -8.34 9.73
C SER A 21 -15.21 -8.62 8.80
N GLU A 22 -16.45 -8.23 9.18
CA GLU A 22 -17.65 -8.30 8.36
C GLU A 22 -17.53 -7.36 7.15
N GLU A 23 -17.12 -6.12 7.40
CA GLU A 23 -16.92 -5.13 6.35
C GLU A 23 -15.80 -5.57 5.39
N SER A 24 -14.68 -6.05 5.93
CA SER A 24 -13.58 -6.62 5.14
C SER A 24 -14.05 -7.76 4.24
N LEU A 25 -14.83 -8.69 4.79
CA LEU A 25 -15.36 -9.80 4.01
C LEU A 25 -16.31 -9.31 2.91
N GLY A 26 -17.19 -8.35 3.22
CA GLY A 26 -18.06 -7.71 2.23
C GLY A 26 -17.27 -7.04 1.10
N MET A 27 -16.18 -6.34 1.42
CA MET A 27 -15.27 -5.74 0.42
C MET A 27 -14.67 -6.81 -0.50
N LEU A 28 -14.22 -7.95 0.05
CA LEU A 28 -13.68 -9.05 -0.73
C LEU A 28 -14.73 -9.69 -1.65
N GLN A 29 -15.96 -9.89 -1.15
CA GLN A 29 -17.06 -10.44 -1.95
C GLN A 29 -17.46 -9.51 -3.10
N ILE A 30 -17.53 -8.20 -2.84
CA ILE A 30 -17.80 -7.19 -3.88
C ILE A 30 -16.70 -7.21 -4.93
N SER A 31 -15.43 -7.22 -4.51
CA SER A 31 -14.27 -7.26 -5.42
C SER A 31 -14.28 -8.53 -6.28
N ALA A 32 -14.59 -9.68 -5.69
CA ALA A 32 -14.75 -10.93 -6.44
C ALA A 32 -15.84 -10.83 -7.49
N SER A 33 -16.99 -10.22 -7.15
CA SER A 33 -18.11 -10.02 -8.09
C SER A 33 -17.75 -9.10 -9.26
N GLN A 34 -16.74 -8.24 -9.09
CA GLN A 34 -16.18 -7.37 -10.12
C GLN A 34 -15.04 -8.03 -10.91
N GLY A 35 -14.71 -9.27 -10.61
CA GLY A 35 -13.69 -10.03 -11.31
C GLY A 35 -12.26 -9.81 -10.83
N ILE A 36 -12.06 -9.27 -9.63
CA ILE A 36 -10.74 -9.17 -9.00
C ILE A 36 -10.31 -10.55 -8.52
N ASP A 37 -9.16 -11.03 -8.98
CA ASP A 37 -8.59 -12.32 -8.59
C ASP A 37 -7.60 -12.23 -7.42
N VAL A 38 -6.92 -11.08 -7.33
CA VAL A 38 -5.90 -10.81 -6.29
C VAL A 38 -6.08 -9.40 -5.77
N MET A 39 -6.01 -9.23 -4.46
CA MET A 39 -6.08 -7.93 -3.81
C MET A 39 -4.90 -7.75 -2.86
N ALA A 40 -4.20 -6.64 -3.00
CA ALA A 40 -3.15 -6.25 -2.08
C ALA A 40 -3.75 -5.51 -0.88
N ALA A 41 -3.49 -6.04 0.32
CA ALA A 41 -3.84 -5.39 1.57
C ALA A 41 -2.70 -4.45 1.97
N THR A 42 -2.86 -3.16 1.71
CA THR A 42 -1.83 -2.12 1.81
C THR A 42 -2.18 -1.09 2.86
N SER A 43 -2.47 -1.53 4.06
CA SER A 43 -2.77 -0.65 5.19
C SER A 43 -1.67 0.39 5.43
N HIS A 44 -2.05 1.57 5.89
CA HIS A 44 -1.11 2.67 6.17
C HIS A 44 -0.04 2.30 7.19
N PHE A 45 1.21 2.65 6.86
CA PHE A 45 2.34 2.68 7.78
C PHE A 45 2.86 4.11 7.93
N TYR A 46 2.78 4.65 9.15
CA TYR A 46 3.30 5.96 9.53
C TYR A 46 4.47 5.78 10.50
N ALA A 47 5.70 6.09 10.06
CA ALA A 47 6.90 5.96 10.89
C ALA A 47 6.93 6.92 12.10
N THR A 48 6.08 7.96 12.09
CA THR A 48 5.89 8.88 13.22
C THR A 48 5.02 8.30 14.32
N GLU A 49 4.21 7.30 14.03
CA GLU A 49 3.23 6.72 14.94
C GLU A 49 3.63 5.32 15.40
N ASP A 50 4.39 4.60 14.57
CA ASP A 50 4.68 3.19 14.83
C ASP A 50 6.07 2.76 14.36
N ARG A 51 6.56 1.68 14.98
CA ARG A 51 7.73 0.96 14.49
C ARG A 51 7.32 -0.12 13.49
N ILE A 52 8.16 -0.43 12.52
CA ILE A 52 7.89 -1.48 11.53
C ILE A 52 7.49 -2.79 12.21
N SER A 53 8.20 -3.21 13.26
CA SER A 53 7.87 -4.45 13.99
C SER A 53 6.47 -4.45 14.62
N SER A 54 6.03 -3.33 15.17
CA SER A 54 4.69 -3.18 15.76
C SER A 54 3.62 -3.19 14.68
N PHE A 55 3.84 -2.46 13.59
CA PHE A 55 2.95 -2.48 12.43
C PHE A 55 2.78 -3.88 11.86
N LEU A 56 3.88 -4.59 11.62
CA LEU A 56 3.84 -5.96 11.09
C LEU A 56 3.06 -6.92 12.00
N ASN A 57 3.21 -6.75 13.32
CA ASN A 57 2.45 -7.55 14.28
C ASN A 57 0.95 -7.22 14.24
N ARG A 58 0.57 -5.92 14.18
CA ARG A 58 -0.83 -5.51 14.03
C ARG A 58 -1.42 -6.02 12.72
N ARG A 59 -0.68 -5.91 11.60
CA ARG A 59 -1.09 -6.41 10.29
C ARG A 59 -1.38 -7.91 10.34
N ARG A 60 -0.48 -8.70 10.93
CA ARG A 60 -0.68 -10.14 11.13
C ARG A 60 -1.91 -10.45 11.97
N CYS A 61 -2.10 -9.78 13.10
CA CYS A 61 -3.29 -10.00 13.93
C CYS A 61 -4.59 -9.61 13.21
N SER A 62 -4.56 -8.57 12.38
CA SER A 62 -5.72 -8.16 11.58
C SER A 62 -6.04 -9.16 10.47
N GLU A 63 -5.02 -9.66 9.79
CA GLU A 63 -5.13 -10.74 8.79
C GLU A 63 -5.71 -12.02 9.40
N GLU A 64 -5.24 -12.42 10.58
CA GLU A 64 -5.74 -13.60 11.30
C GLU A 64 -7.24 -13.46 11.62
N ARG A 65 -7.69 -12.31 12.12
CA ARG A 65 -9.13 -12.03 12.37
C ARG A 65 -9.96 -12.13 11.10
N LEU A 66 -9.47 -11.60 10.00
CA LEU A 66 -10.16 -11.69 8.71
C LEU A 66 -10.25 -13.15 8.24
N LYS A 67 -9.15 -13.91 8.33
CA LYS A 67 -9.13 -15.34 8.00
C LYS A 67 -10.09 -16.16 8.85
N GLU A 68 -10.18 -15.89 10.15
CA GLU A 68 -11.16 -16.53 11.04
C GLU A 68 -12.59 -16.26 10.58
N ARG A 69 -12.90 -15.00 10.23
CA ARG A 69 -14.22 -14.64 9.72
C ARG A 69 -14.55 -15.32 8.40
N MET A 70 -13.60 -15.33 7.46
CA MET A 70 -13.73 -16.04 6.19
C MET A 70 -14.03 -17.52 6.38
N ASN A 71 -13.32 -18.19 7.30
CA ASN A 71 -13.53 -19.60 7.60
C ASN A 71 -14.90 -19.90 8.23
N GLN A 72 -15.49 -18.93 8.92
CA GLN A 72 -16.80 -19.06 9.55
C GLN A 72 -17.98 -18.86 8.59
N GLU A 73 -17.82 -17.97 7.60
CA GLU A 73 -18.93 -17.53 6.77
C GLU A 73 -18.86 -18.00 5.32
N LEU A 74 -17.66 -18.18 4.76
CA LEU A 74 -17.55 -18.59 3.37
C LEU A 74 -17.86 -20.08 3.19
N THR A 75 -18.69 -20.34 2.21
CA THR A 75 -18.90 -21.72 1.71
C THR A 75 -17.73 -22.11 0.80
N LYS A 76 -17.57 -23.41 0.52
CA LYS A 76 -16.51 -23.91 -0.39
C LYS A 76 -16.67 -23.44 -1.84
N GLU A 77 -17.85 -22.94 -2.18
CA GLU A 77 -18.19 -22.52 -3.55
C GLU A 77 -17.96 -21.02 -3.76
N GLU A 78 -17.94 -20.23 -2.68
CA GLU A 78 -17.70 -18.80 -2.75
C GLU A 78 -16.24 -18.49 -3.02
N ARG A 79 -16.02 -17.67 -4.04
CA ARG A 79 -14.69 -17.18 -4.41
C ARG A 79 -14.50 -15.77 -3.89
N ILE A 80 -13.34 -15.51 -3.33
CA ILE A 80 -12.86 -14.19 -2.97
C ILE A 80 -11.47 -13.99 -3.56
N PRO A 81 -10.98 -12.75 -3.72
CA PRO A 81 -9.63 -12.49 -4.17
C PRO A 81 -8.61 -13.11 -3.21
N ARG A 82 -7.50 -13.61 -3.77
CA ARG A 82 -6.34 -13.98 -2.97
C ARG A 82 -5.70 -12.72 -2.41
N LEU A 83 -5.50 -12.66 -1.10
CA LEU A 83 -4.81 -11.55 -0.47
C LEU A 83 -3.28 -11.66 -0.62
N ILE A 84 -2.66 -10.51 -0.85
CA ILE A 84 -1.20 -10.31 -0.76
C ILE A 84 -1.00 -9.20 0.28
N MET A 85 -0.14 -9.46 1.28
CA MET A 85 0.17 -8.45 2.29
C MET A 85 1.18 -7.43 1.75
N GLY A 86 0.96 -6.17 2.08
CA GLY A 86 1.84 -5.05 1.78
C GLY A 86 1.70 -3.96 2.82
N ALA A 87 2.15 -2.77 2.51
CA ALA A 87 1.88 -1.55 3.26
C ALA A 87 1.86 -0.35 2.30
N GLU A 88 0.95 0.59 2.52
CA GLU A 88 1.09 1.93 1.99
C GLU A 88 1.97 2.73 2.94
N VAL A 89 3.23 2.91 2.55
CA VAL A 89 4.23 3.56 3.38
C VAL A 89 4.15 5.06 3.18
N ALA A 90 3.71 5.79 4.19
CA ALA A 90 3.79 7.25 4.18
C ALA A 90 5.26 7.68 4.18
N PHE A 91 5.60 8.62 3.30
CA PHE A 91 6.95 9.16 3.22
C PHE A 91 7.40 9.78 4.55
N PHE A 92 8.62 9.53 4.94
CA PHE A 92 9.29 10.20 6.07
C PHE A 92 10.75 10.47 5.74
N THR A 93 11.30 11.53 6.32
CA THR A 93 12.71 11.89 6.12
C THR A 93 13.62 10.76 6.60
N GLY A 94 14.53 10.34 5.74
CA GLY A 94 15.45 9.22 6.02
C GLY A 94 14.88 7.83 5.70
N ILE A 95 13.74 7.74 5.02
CA ILE A 95 13.12 6.48 4.62
C ILE A 95 14.08 5.56 3.87
N SER A 96 14.96 6.10 3.04
CA SER A 96 15.95 5.32 2.29
C SER A 96 16.98 4.61 3.20
N ARG A 97 17.11 5.05 4.45
CA ARG A 97 18.01 4.48 5.47
C ARG A 97 17.27 3.72 6.57
N ALA A 98 15.94 3.63 6.47
CA ALA A 98 15.14 2.93 7.47
C ALA A 98 15.53 1.46 7.54
N GLU A 99 15.80 0.96 8.73
CA GLU A 99 16.00 -0.47 8.96
C GLU A 99 14.73 -1.23 8.64
N ARG A 100 14.85 -2.39 7.99
CA ARG A 100 13.74 -3.31 7.70
C ARG A 100 12.68 -2.74 6.73
N LEU A 101 13.00 -1.72 5.93
CA LEU A 101 12.06 -1.15 4.94
C LEU A 101 11.52 -2.23 3.97
N GLU A 102 12.34 -3.23 3.67
CA GLU A 102 12.00 -4.37 2.79
C GLU A 102 10.82 -5.20 3.32
N GLU A 103 10.56 -5.17 4.62
CA GLU A 103 9.43 -5.91 5.23
C GLU A 103 8.07 -5.23 5.01
N LEU A 104 8.08 -3.99 4.48
CA LEU A 104 6.88 -3.23 4.11
C LEU A 104 6.51 -3.40 2.63
N THR A 105 7.32 -4.09 1.83
CA THR A 105 7.01 -4.38 0.43
C THR A 105 5.84 -5.35 0.30
N TYR A 106 5.30 -5.48 -0.91
CA TYR A 106 4.33 -6.53 -1.18
C TYR A 106 4.99 -7.89 -0.97
N GLU A 107 4.27 -8.76 -0.28
CA GLU A 107 4.74 -10.10 0.10
C GLU A 107 5.32 -10.87 -1.09
N GLY A 108 6.55 -11.36 -0.91
CA GLY A 108 7.27 -12.12 -1.94
C GLY A 108 7.83 -11.29 -3.09
N THR A 109 7.87 -9.96 -2.95
CA THR A 109 8.41 -9.04 -3.97
C THR A 109 9.38 -8.02 -3.37
N ASP A 110 9.97 -7.20 -4.24
CA ASP A 110 10.76 -6.01 -3.92
C ASP A 110 10.01 -4.71 -4.22
N LEU A 111 8.69 -4.76 -4.41
CA LEU A 111 7.83 -3.63 -4.71
C LEU A 111 7.39 -2.93 -3.41
N LEU A 112 7.66 -1.64 -3.30
CA LEU A 112 7.25 -0.77 -2.19
C LEU A 112 6.18 0.22 -2.67
N LEU A 113 5.00 0.20 -2.05
CA LEU A 113 4.00 1.24 -2.28
C LEU A 113 4.31 2.43 -1.38
N LEU A 114 4.61 3.57 -1.98
CA LEU A 114 5.04 4.78 -1.31
C LEU A 114 4.03 5.92 -1.54
N GLU A 115 3.46 6.43 -0.45
CA GLU A 115 2.67 7.64 -0.43
C GLU A 115 3.58 8.84 -0.16
N MET A 116 3.69 9.75 -1.12
CA MET A 116 4.47 10.98 -0.95
C MET A 116 3.77 11.97 -0.01
N PRO A 117 4.50 12.91 0.63
CA PRO A 117 3.86 13.85 1.56
C PRO A 117 2.90 14.81 0.84
N PHE A 118 1.76 15.11 1.47
CA PHE A 118 0.75 16.07 0.99
C PHE A 118 1.18 17.53 1.17
N THR A 119 2.44 17.78 0.96
CA THR A 119 3.06 19.11 1.00
C THR A 119 3.85 19.35 -0.27
N LYS A 120 4.37 20.56 -0.46
CA LYS A 120 5.28 20.83 -1.56
C LYS A 120 6.59 20.05 -1.37
N TRP A 121 6.99 19.30 -2.39
CA TRP A 121 8.23 18.52 -2.40
C TRP A 121 9.44 19.38 -2.75
N ASN A 122 10.55 19.07 -2.11
CA ASN A 122 11.86 19.61 -2.41
C ASN A 122 12.74 18.51 -3.02
N LYS A 123 13.95 18.86 -3.38
CA LYS A 123 14.92 17.89 -3.92
C LYS A 123 15.22 16.74 -2.95
N SER A 124 15.14 17.00 -1.63
CA SER A 124 15.40 15.98 -0.60
C SER A 124 14.44 14.78 -0.70
N GLU A 125 13.16 15.02 -0.92
CA GLU A 125 12.16 13.95 -1.04
C GLU A 125 12.42 13.11 -2.31
N ILE A 126 12.78 13.76 -3.41
CA ILE A 126 13.10 13.08 -4.66
C ILE A 126 14.37 12.25 -4.53
N GLU A 127 15.40 12.77 -3.85
CA GLU A 127 16.65 12.05 -3.59
C GLU A 127 16.42 10.82 -2.67
N GLU A 128 15.54 10.91 -1.66
CA GLU A 128 15.19 9.73 -0.86
C GLU A 128 14.61 8.61 -1.73
N VAL A 129 13.71 8.93 -2.68
CA VAL A 129 13.16 7.94 -3.62
C VAL A 129 14.26 7.37 -4.51
N ARG A 130 15.15 8.22 -5.04
CA ARG A 130 16.30 7.78 -5.82
C ARG A 130 17.18 6.81 -5.03
N TYR A 131 17.48 7.11 -3.76
CA TYR A 131 18.26 6.22 -2.91
C TYR A 131 17.58 4.88 -2.64
N ILE A 132 16.24 4.85 -2.48
CA ILE A 132 15.50 3.59 -2.37
C ILE A 132 15.74 2.73 -3.61
N LEU A 133 15.59 3.29 -4.79
CA LEU A 133 15.79 2.59 -6.06
C LEU A 133 17.23 2.09 -6.23
N GLU A 134 18.22 2.98 -6.01
CA GLU A 134 19.61 2.70 -6.32
C GLU A 134 20.36 1.91 -5.24
N ARG A 135 20.09 2.20 -3.95
CA ARG A 135 20.85 1.65 -2.83
C ARG A 135 20.15 0.46 -2.17
N ARG A 136 18.83 0.51 -2.04
CA ARG A 136 18.04 -0.58 -1.44
C ARG A 136 17.64 -1.61 -2.49
N LYS A 137 17.72 -1.28 -3.78
CA LYS A 137 17.29 -2.13 -4.90
C LYS A 137 15.82 -2.51 -4.83
N LEU A 138 15.00 -1.65 -4.22
CA LEU A 138 13.56 -1.79 -4.22
C LEU A 138 12.97 -1.09 -5.44
N HIS A 139 11.89 -1.61 -5.96
CA HIS A 139 11.05 -0.94 -6.93
C HIS A 139 9.98 -0.13 -6.19
N VAL A 140 9.75 1.10 -6.63
CA VAL A 140 8.79 2.01 -5.98
C VAL A 140 7.55 2.16 -6.84
N ILE A 141 6.38 1.97 -6.23
CA ILE A 141 5.08 2.34 -6.77
C ILE A 141 4.64 3.60 -6.04
N LEU A 142 4.46 4.71 -6.76
CA LEU A 142 3.93 5.94 -6.18
C LEU A 142 2.40 5.83 -6.07
N ALA A 143 1.89 5.87 -4.84
CA ALA A 143 0.47 5.77 -4.57
C ALA A 143 -0.27 7.03 -5.06
N HIS A 144 -1.45 6.84 -5.68
CA HIS A 144 -2.38 7.88 -6.13
C HIS A 144 -1.70 9.21 -6.56
N LEU A 145 -0.72 9.09 -7.46
CA LEU A 145 0.16 10.21 -7.87
C LEU A 145 -0.62 11.42 -8.37
N GLU A 146 -1.83 11.24 -8.95
CA GLU A 146 -2.70 12.30 -9.44
C GLU A 146 -3.06 13.31 -8.35
N ARG A 147 -3.17 12.90 -7.08
CA ARG A 147 -3.51 13.79 -5.96
C ARG A 147 -2.43 14.85 -5.73
N PHE A 148 -1.18 14.50 -5.96
CA PHE A 148 -0.05 15.42 -5.73
C PHE A 148 0.11 16.48 -6.81
N LEU A 149 -0.46 16.28 -8.00
CA LEU A 149 -0.53 17.29 -9.04
C LEU A 149 -1.42 18.50 -8.65
N MET A 150 -2.36 18.29 -7.73
CA MET A 150 -3.24 19.33 -7.20
C MET A 150 -2.58 20.20 -6.13
N ILE A 151 -1.43 19.79 -5.60
CA ILE A 151 -0.70 20.53 -4.58
C ILE A 151 0.10 21.67 -5.26
N PRO A 152 -0.11 22.94 -4.87
CA PRO A 152 0.59 24.06 -5.47
C PRO A 152 2.12 23.91 -5.39
N GLY A 153 2.78 23.97 -6.54
CA GLY A 153 4.23 23.89 -6.66
C GLY A 153 4.80 22.47 -6.78
N ASN A 154 3.97 21.41 -6.71
CA ASN A 154 4.45 20.02 -6.83
C ASN A 154 4.61 19.54 -8.27
N LYS A 155 3.99 20.19 -9.25
CA LYS A 155 4.02 19.73 -10.64
C LYS A 155 5.43 19.43 -11.15
N LYS A 156 6.40 20.27 -10.81
CA LYS A 156 7.81 20.03 -11.20
C LYS A 156 8.38 18.78 -10.50
N GLY A 157 8.15 18.63 -9.19
CA GLY A 157 8.62 17.47 -8.42
C GLY A 157 8.00 16.16 -8.90
N VAL A 158 6.72 16.18 -9.27
CA VAL A 158 6.04 15.00 -9.86
C VAL A 158 6.73 14.59 -11.17
N TYR A 159 7.01 15.53 -12.07
CA TYR A 159 7.71 15.20 -13.30
C TYR A 159 9.15 14.70 -13.05
N GLU A 160 9.88 15.29 -12.09
CA GLU A 160 11.21 14.82 -11.71
C GLU A 160 11.19 13.38 -11.16
N LEU A 161 10.15 13.02 -10.37
CA LEU A 161 9.96 11.63 -9.92
C LEU A 161 9.61 10.68 -11.06
N MET A 162 8.80 11.12 -12.02
CA MET A 162 8.43 10.29 -13.17
C MET A 162 9.60 10.04 -14.16
N GLU A 163 10.69 10.78 -14.06
CA GLU A 163 11.94 10.49 -14.79
C GLU A 163 12.75 9.35 -14.16
N LEU A 164 12.44 8.96 -12.91
CA LEU A 164 13.02 7.79 -12.25
C LEU A 164 12.28 6.52 -12.69
N PRO A 165 12.91 5.34 -12.57
CA PRO A 165 12.28 4.07 -12.89
C PRO A 165 11.27 3.64 -11.80
N VAL A 166 10.22 4.44 -11.61
CA VAL A 166 9.12 4.21 -10.68
C VAL A 166 7.87 3.73 -11.41
N TYR A 167 7.04 2.98 -10.73
CA TYR A 167 5.68 2.71 -11.15
C TYR A 167 4.74 3.76 -10.56
N VAL A 168 3.59 3.93 -11.19
CA VAL A 168 2.57 4.90 -10.76
C VAL A 168 1.24 4.18 -10.58
N GLN A 169 0.64 4.33 -9.42
CA GLN A 169 -0.73 3.92 -9.17
C GLN A 169 -1.62 5.16 -9.21
N ILE A 170 -2.75 5.05 -9.88
CA ILE A 170 -3.74 6.12 -10.08
C ILE A 170 -5.11 5.58 -9.67
N ASN A 171 -5.85 6.34 -8.89
CA ASN A 171 -7.23 6.02 -8.57
C ASN A 171 -8.17 6.46 -9.69
N ALA A 172 -9.12 5.60 -10.07
CA ALA A 172 -10.05 5.88 -11.14
C ALA A 172 -11.06 7.00 -10.81
N ARG A 173 -11.18 7.37 -9.52
CA ARG A 173 -12.11 8.39 -8.99
C ARG A 173 -11.44 9.23 -7.92
N SER A 174 -10.37 9.92 -8.28
CA SER A 174 -9.75 10.95 -7.40
C SER A 174 -10.32 12.31 -7.68
#